data_0cfff58efd5b014efa1b0f085f6e32bb
#
_entry.id   0cfff58efd5b014efa1b0f085f6e32bb
#
_cell.length_a   1.000
_cell.length_b   1.000
_cell.length_c   1.000
_cell.angle_alpha   90.00
_cell.angle_beta   90.00
_cell.angle_gamma   90.00
#
_symmetry.space_group_name_H-M   'P 1'
#
loop_
_entity.id
_entity.type
_entity.pdbx_description
1 polymer ?
#
loop_
_entity_poly.entity_id
_entity_poly.type
_entity_poly.pdbx_seq_one_letter_code
_entity_poly.pdbx_strand_id
1 'polypeptide(L)'
;MKITAEIDGASVSREEVLAWEARRASKVCKKLGIAPSEDLDETREALVARKLELGHEALEKLLARELRLSEQASRLMTAVSRGRRRLCRVELTGVGSGSAEAMPPFYQRAMDEGDEAALLAACPDHYVLCELGEGLQQVIETTGGSPLAARILLGESDLGSVTTDPDQAFPVQWVAVGRSKAGRPPAGAIRHQFRDEPDGFTVRLTGEFPIATPPSLIRAHKWHLACEFSNWIEAANA
;
A
#
# COMPACT_ATOMS: atom_id res chain seq x y z
N MET A 1 13.34 16.05 -7.63
CA MET A 1 13.31 14.59 -7.91
C MET A 1 12.21 14.29 -8.92
N LYS A 2 12.44 13.45 -9.93
CA LYS A 2 11.44 13.02 -10.91
C LYS A 2 11.25 11.50 -10.79
N ILE A 3 10.04 11.07 -10.44
CA ILE A 3 9.71 9.64 -10.28
C ILE A 3 8.92 9.14 -11.50
N THR A 4 9.25 7.94 -11.99
CA THR A 4 8.49 7.20 -13.00
C THR A 4 8.23 5.78 -12.47
N ALA A 5 7.11 5.19 -12.89
CA ALA A 5 6.76 3.82 -12.54
C ALA A 5 6.76 2.93 -13.79
N GLU A 6 7.19 1.68 -13.66
CA GLU A 6 6.94 0.65 -14.67
C GLU A 6 5.76 -0.22 -14.23
N ILE A 7 4.67 -0.17 -15.00
CA ILE A 7 3.45 -0.92 -14.75
C ILE A 7 3.11 -1.74 -16.00
N ASP A 8 3.11 -3.07 -15.89
CA ASP A 8 2.81 -4.01 -17.00
C ASP A 8 3.71 -3.80 -18.24
N GLY A 9 4.99 -3.40 -18.03
CA GLY A 9 5.96 -3.14 -19.10
C GLY A 9 5.80 -1.76 -19.76
N ALA A 10 4.91 -0.92 -19.25
CA ALA A 10 4.74 0.46 -19.71
C ALA A 10 5.35 1.44 -18.69
N SER A 11 6.07 2.45 -19.18
CA SER A 11 6.52 3.57 -18.35
C SER A 11 5.36 4.51 -18.09
N VAL A 12 5.12 4.81 -16.82
CA VAL A 12 4.04 5.66 -16.31
C VAL A 12 4.67 6.86 -15.61
N SER A 13 4.28 8.05 -16.01
CA SER A 13 4.79 9.30 -15.43
C SER A 13 4.18 9.57 -14.05
N ARG A 14 4.82 10.46 -13.28
CA ARG A 14 4.29 10.92 -11.99
C ARG A 14 2.92 11.61 -12.16
N GLU A 15 2.72 12.35 -13.23
CA GLU A 15 1.46 13.04 -13.54
C GLU A 15 0.33 12.04 -13.79
N GLU A 16 0.61 10.90 -14.43
CA GLU A 16 -0.39 9.84 -14.64
C GLU A 16 -0.76 9.18 -13.33
N VAL A 17 0.22 8.96 -12.42
CA VAL A 17 -0.02 8.44 -11.07
C VAL A 17 -0.87 9.42 -10.26
N LEU A 18 -0.56 10.73 -10.30
CA LEU A 18 -1.36 11.78 -9.64
C LEU A 18 -2.78 11.84 -10.19
N ALA A 19 -2.95 11.71 -11.52
CA ALA A 19 -4.28 11.65 -12.13
C ALA A 19 -5.07 10.40 -11.70
N TRP A 20 -4.41 9.25 -11.49
CA TRP A 20 -5.03 8.06 -10.91
C TRP A 20 -5.44 8.33 -9.45
N GLU A 21 -4.56 8.92 -8.67
CA GLU A 21 -4.80 9.28 -7.27
C GLU A 21 -6.01 10.20 -7.12
N ALA A 22 -6.10 11.27 -7.92
CA ALA A 22 -7.23 12.20 -7.90
C ALA A 22 -8.58 11.50 -8.15
N ARG A 23 -8.62 10.54 -9.10
CA ARG A 23 -9.82 9.71 -9.34
C ARG A 23 -10.15 8.83 -8.15
N ARG A 24 -9.16 8.30 -7.44
CA ARG A 24 -9.37 7.50 -6.22
C ARG A 24 -9.84 8.39 -5.08
N ALA A 25 -9.16 9.52 -4.86
CA ALA A 25 -9.52 10.51 -3.84
C ALA A 25 -10.99 10.92 -3.95
N SER A 26 -11.47 11.25 -5.15
CA SER A 26 -12.88 11.60 -5.39
C SER A 26 -13.85 10.48 -4.96
N LYS A 27 -13.49 9.20 -5.19
CA LYS A 27 -14.32 8.06 -4.75
C LYS A 27 -14.33 7.90 -3.24
N VAL A 28 -13.18 8.09 -2.60
CA VAL A 28 -13.06 8.00 -1.14
C VAL A 28 -13.75 9.17 -0.47
N CYS A 29 -13.63 10.39 -1.00
CA CYS A 29 -14.39 11.57 -0.54
C CYS A 29 -15.88 11.28 -0.51
N LYS A 30 -16.44 10.73 -1.58
CA LYS A 30 -17.86 10.33 -1.65
C LYS A 30 -18.21 9.29 -0.58
N LYS A 31 -17.33 8.31 -0.33
CA LYS A 31 -17.54 7.28 0.71
C LYS A 31 -17.53 7.89 2.11
N LEU A 32 -16.68 8.88 2.37
CA LEU A 32 -16.54 9.55 3.66
C LEU A 32 -17.47 10.76 3.85
N GLY A 33 -18.29 11.08 2.86
CA GLY A 33 -19.28 12.16 2.91
C GLY A 33 -18.69 13.56 2.85
N ILE A 34 -17.55 13.74 2.18
CA ILE A 34 -16.91 15.04 1.92
C ILE A 34 -16.83 15.32 0.42
N ALA A 35 -16.78 16.61 0.05
CA ALA A 35 -16.57 17.03 -1.34
C ALA A 35 -15.05 17.07 -1.64
N PRO A 36 -14.60 16.58 -2.82
CA PRO A 36 -13.23 16.78 -3.25
C PRO A 36 -13.04 18.25 -3.70
N SER A 37 -11.83 18.79 -3.49
CA SER A 37 -11.38 20.04 -4.11
C SER A 37 -10.93 19.82 -5.56
N GLU A 38 -10.78 20.89 -6.33
CA GLU A 38 -10.09 20.87 -7.63
C GLU A 38 -8.58 20.66 -7.45
N ASP A 39 -8.03 21.06 -6.31
CA ASP A 39 -6.66 20.81 -5.89
C ASP A 39 -6.54 19.43 -5.19
N LEU A 40 -5.57 18.64 -5.65
CA LEU A 40 -5.34 17.30 -5.10
C LEU A 40 -4.76 17.33 -3.69
N ASP A 41 -3.90 18.31 -3.40
CA ASP A 41 -3.26 18.41 -2.08
C ASP A 41 -4.29 18.83 -1.02
N GLU A 42 -5.16 19.80 -1.34
CA GLU A 42 -6.31 20.14 -0.47
C GLU A 42 -7.23 18.93 -0.25
N THR A 43 -7.44 18.13 -1.31
CA THR A 43 -8.26 16.89 -1.21
C THR A 43 -7.59 15.85 -0.32
N ARG A 44 -6.26 15.67 -0.40
CA ARG A 44 -5.48 14.78 0.51
C ARG A 44 -5.62 15.22 1.96
N GLU A 45 -5.39 16.51 2.22
CA GLU A 45 -5.50 17.07 3.57
C GLU A 45 -6.90 16.86 4.15
N ALA A 46 -7.96 17.15 3.37
CA ALA A 46 -9.34 16.95 3.78
C ALA A 46 -9.67 15.47 4.04
N LEU A 47 -9.12 14.54 3.24
CA LEU A 47 -9.28 13.10 3.44
C LEU A 47 -8.59 12.63 4.71
N VAL A 48 -7.35 13.05 4.95
CA VAL A 48 -6.60 12.71 6.17
C VAL A 48 -7.34 13.26 7.39
N ALA A 49 -7.68 14.53 7.40
CA ALA A 49 -8.42 15.16 8.50
C ALA A 49 -9.73 14.41 8.81
N ARG A 50 -10.51 14.04 7.76
CA ARG A 50 -11.77 13.32 7.94
C ARG A 50 -11.58 11.90 8.49
N LYS A 51 -10.54 11.18 8.07
CA LYS A 51 -10.23 9.85 8.59
C LYS A 51 -9.82 9.91 10.06
N LEU A 52 -8.97 10.87 10.43
CA LEU A 52 -8.55 11.09 11.81
C LEU A 52 -9.73 11.53 12.71
N GLU A 53 -10.60 12.42 12.21
CA GLU A 53 -11.82 12.83 12.92
C GLU A 53 -12.74 11.64 13.23
N LEU A 54 -12.94 10.74 12.26
CA LEU A 54 -13.77 9.55 12.44
C LEU A 54 -13.12 8.55 13.42
N GLY A 55 -11.81 8.41 13.35
CA GLY A 55 -11.06 7.42 14.11
C GLY A 55 -11.33 5.98 13.68
N HIS A 56 -10.53 5.07 14.19
CA HIS A 56 -10.52 3.66 13.75
C HIS A 56 -11.88 2.98 13.93
N GLU A 57 -12.51 3.15 15.07
CA GLU A 57 -13.79 2.45 15.38
C GLU A 57 -14.90 2.85 14.42
N ALA A 58 -15.06 4.15 14.14
CA ALA A 58 -16.09 4.62 13.22
C ALA A 58 -15.80 4.21 11.78
N LEU A 59 -14.52 4.25 11.35
CA LEU A 59 -14.09 3.77 10.04
C LEU A 59 -14.35 2.26 9.89
N GLU A 60 -14.01 1.45 10.87
CA GLU A 60 -14.30 0.01 10.85
C GLU A 60 -15.81 -0.28 10.81
N LYS A 61 -16.60 0.48 11.54
CA LYS A 61 -18.06 0.37 11.50
C LYS A 61 -18.63 0.76 10.13
N LEU A 62 -18.15 1.85 9.55
CA LEU A 62 -18.51 2.29 8.21
C LEU A 62 -18.21 1.22 7.16
N LEU A 63 -17.07 0.57 7.27
CA LEU A 63 -16.55 -0.43 6.34
C LEU A 63 -16.93 -1.88 6.69
N ALA A 64 -17.68 -2.11 7.77
CA ALA A 64 -17.91 -3.44 8.35
C ALA A 64 -18.45 -4.49 7.36
N ARG A 65 -19.34 -4.08 6.44
CA ARG A 65 -19.85 -4.98 5.41
C ARG A 65 -18.77 -5.36 4.39
N GLU A 66 -17.98 -4.39 3.95
CA GLU A 66 -16.91 -4.59 3.00
C GLU A 66 -15.83 -5.47 3.59
N LEU A 67 -15.39 -5.18 4.83
CA LEU A 67 -14.39 -5.96 5.56
C LEU A 67 -14.80 -7.42 5.73
N ARG A 68 -16.07 -7.69 6.05
CA ARG A 68 -16.58 -9.04 6.17
C ARG A 68 -16.58 -9.79 4.84
N LEU A 69 -17.01 -9.14 3.75
CA LEU A 69 -17.03 -9.76 2.43
C LEU A 69 -15.63 -10.02 1.89
N SER A 70 -14.72 -9.06 2.06
CA SER A 70 -13.31 -9.21 1.64
C SER A 70 -12.60 -10.30 2.45
N GLU A 71 -12.86 -10.42 3.74
CA GLU A 71 -12.32 -11.50 4.58
C GLU A 71 -12.78 -12.88 4.07
N GLN A 72 -14.07 -13.05 3.75
CA GLN A 72 -14.59 -14.30 3.20
C GLN A 72 -13.95 -14.62 1.83
N ALA A 73 -13.86 -13.62 0.94
CA ALA A 73 -13.22 -13.77 -0.35
C ALA A 73 -11.73 -14.12 -0.22
N SER A 74 -10.99 -13.46 0.68
CA SER A 74 -9.59 -13.73 0.95
C SER A 74 -9.38 -15.17 1.44
N ARG A 75 -10.20 -15.63 2.38
CA ARG A 75 -10.15 -17.02 2.86
C ARG A 75 -10.37 -18.04 1.74
N LEU A 76 -11.38 -17.81 0.91
CA LEU A 76 -11.66 -18.70 -0.22
C LEU A 76 -10.50 -18.70 -1.21
N MET A 77 -10.03 -17.54 -1.64
CA MET A 77 -8.90 -17.41 -2.55
C MET A 77 -7.64 -18.09 -2.00
N THR A 78 -7.35 -17.89 -0.72
CA THR A 78 -6.21 -18.53 -0.05
C THR A 78 -6.34 -20.05 -0.05
N ALA A 79 -7.51 -20.58 0.32
CA ALA A 79 -7.76 -22.02 0.38
C ALA A 79 -7.63 -22.69 -1.00
N VAL A 80 -8.27 -22.13 -2.04
CA VAL A 80 -8.22 -22.72 -3.38
C VAL A 80 -6.85 -22.55 -4.06
N SER A 81 -6.06 -21.58 -3.62
CA SER A 81 -4.70 -21.33 -4.14
C SER A 81 -3.67 -22.36 -3.67
N ARG A 82 -3.92 -23.04 -2.55
CA ARG A 82 -3.03 -24.08 -1.99
C ARG A 82 -1.56 -23.63 -1.90
N GLY A 83 -1.33 -22.42 -1.38
CA GLY A 83 -0.01 -21.81 -1.23
C GLY A 83 0.59 -21.20 -2.51
N ARG A 84 0.00 -21.42 -3.70
CA ARG A 84 0.50 -20.80 -4.94
C ARG A 84 0.23 -19.31 -4.95
N ARG A 85 1.22 -18.53 -5.44
CA ARG A 85 1.21 -17.07 -5.45
C ARG A 85 1.12 -16.49 -6.86
N ARG A 86 0.51 -15.32 -6.96
CA ARG A 86 0.55 -14.41 -8.10
C ARG A 86 1.27 -13.14 -7.65
N LEU A 87 2.25 -12.72 -8.42
CA LEU A 87 3.04 -11.55 -8.07
C LEU A 87 2.40 -10.29 -8.65
N CYS A 88 2.35 -9.26 -7.81
CA CYS A 88 2.08 -7.88 -8.17
C CYS A 88 3.40 -7.15 -8.10
N ARG A 89 3.98 -6.73 -9.23
CA ARG A 89 5.27 -6.04 -9.29
C ARG A 89 5.13 -4.67 -9.92
N VAL A 90 5.78 -3.70 -9.30
CA VAL A 90 5.99 -2.34 -9.81
C VAL A 90 7.45 -1.99 -9.57
N GLU A 91 8.08 -1.33 -10.53
CA GLU A 91 9.38 -0.73 -10.33
C GLU A 91 9.24 0.80 -10.41
N LEU A 92 9.81 1.51 -9.42
CA LEU A 92 9.90 2.96 -9.43
C LEU A 92 11.33 3.34 -9.70
N THR A 93 11.53 4.31 -10.58
CA THR A 93 12.84 4.92 -10.84
C THR A 93 12.72 6.41 -10.54
N GLY A 94 13.63 6.91 -9.69
CA GLY A 94 13.79 8.33 -9.42
C GLY A 94 15.05 8.88 -10.09
N VAL A 95 14.97 10.08 -10.61
CA VAL A 95 16.12 10.82 -11.17
C VAL A 95 16.25 12.16 -10.45
N GLY A 96 17.48 12.53 -10.08
CA GLY A 96 17.81 13.73 -9.31
C GLY A 96 18.07 13.45 -7.84
N SER A 97 18.24 14.52 -7.05
CA SER A 97 18.52 14.41 -5.61
C SER A 97 17.33 13.83 -4.85
N GLY A 98 17.52 12.71 -4.20
CA GLY A 98 16.53 12.02 -3.38
C GLY A 98 16.98 10.60 -3.10
N SER A 99 16.49 10.03 -1.99
CA SER A 99 16.86 8.69 -1.52
C SER A 99 15.58 7.86 -1.36
N ALA A 100 15.52 6.71 -2.02
CA ALA A 100 14.48 5.73 -1.75
C ALA A 100 14.77 4.95 -0.46
N GLU A 101 16.04 4.81 -0.09
CA GLU A 101 16.46 4.13 1.16
C GLU A 101 16.02 4.92 2.41
N ALA A 102 15.70 6.22 2.26
CA ALA A 102 15.13 7.04 3.34
C ALA A 102 13.67 6.69 3.68
N MET A 103 12.93 6.04 2.76
CA MET A 103 11.51 5.78 2.94
C MET A 103 11.20 4.75 4.04
N PRO A 104 11.85 3.57 4.12
CA PRO A 104 11.55 2.62 5.19
C PRO A 104 11.77 3.18 6.60
N PRO A 105 12.87 3.88 6.94
CA PRO A 105 13.00 4.51 8.25
C PRO A 105 12.02 5.67 8.49
N PHE A 106 11.61 6.41 7.45
CA PHE A 106 10.54 7.39 7.56
C PHE A 106 9.22 6.73 7.96
N TYR A 107 8.82 5.68 7.25
CA TYR A 107 7.60 4.93 7.53
C TYR A 107 7.62 4.32 8.94
N GLN A 108 8.75 3.68 9.32
CA GLN A 108 8.88 3.07 10.65
C GLN A 108 8.76 4.13 11.76
N ARG A 109 9.41 5.28 11.61
CA ARG A 109 9.28 6.38 12.57
C ARG A 109 7.84 6.89 12.69
N ALA A 110 7.14 7.06 11.56
CA ALA A 110 5.73 7.47 11.59
C ALA A 110 4.85 6.44 12.31
N MET A 111 5.13 5.14 12.13
CA MET A 111 4.45 4.06 12.86
C MET A 111 4.75 4.11 14.37
N ASP A 112 6.01 4.25 14.76
CA ASP A 112 6.47 4.26 16.16
C ASP A 112 5.93 5.48 16.92
N GLU A 113 5.85 6.63 16.25
CA GLU A 113 5.33 7.89 16.81
C GLU A 113 3.80 8.00 16.75
N GLY A 114 3.14 7.08 16.04
CA GLY A 114 1.68 7.13 15.81
C GLY A 114 1.26 8.28 14.89
N ASP A 115 2.14 8.73 13.99
CA ASP A 115 1.82 9.75 12.99
C ASP A 115 0.98 9.16 11.84
N GLU A 116 -0.28 8.89 12.18
CA GLU A 116 -1.23 8.37 11.20
C GLU A 116 -1.48 9.35 10.04
N ALA A 117 -1.30 10.65 10.25
CA ALA A 117 -1.47 11.64 9.20
C ALA A 117 -0.46 11.40 8.07
N ALA A 118 0.83 11.25 8.40
CA ALA A 118 1.89 10.95 7.44
C ALA A 118 1.65 9.63 6.71
N LEU A 119 1.17 8.60 7.42
CA LEU A 119 0.89 7.29 6.84
C LEU A 119 -0.30 7.32 5.89
N LEU A 120 -1.40 7.98 6.27
CA LEU A 120 -2.64 8.04 5.50
C LEU A 120 -2.55 8.97 4.29
N ALA A 121 -1.66 9.98 4.32
CA ALA A 121 -1.47 10.94 3.22
C ALA A 121 -0.94 10.27 1.93
N ALA A 122 -0.25 9.14 2.04
CA ALA A 122 0.38 8.47 0.91
C ALA A 122 -0.60 7.91 -0.13
N CYS A 123 -1.80 7.51 0.29
CA CYS A 123 -2.80 7.01 -0.64
C CYS A 123 -4.22 7.27 -0.13
N PRO A 124 -5.13 7.78 -0.98
CA PRO A 124 -6.52 7.99 -0.59
C PRO A 124 -7.24 6.71 -0.17
N ASP A 125 -6.79 5.56 -0.67
CA ASP A 125 -7.38 4.25 -0.40
C ASP A 125 -7.03 3.67 0.99
N HIS A 126 -6.09 4.25 1.73
CA HIS A 126 -5.78 3.89 3.11
C HIS A 126 -6.84 4.47 4.06
N TYR A 127 -7.46 3.66 4.89
CA TYR A 127 -8.41 4.09 5.92
C TYR A 127 -7.81 4.01 7.33
N VAL A 128 -7.01 2.98 7.61
CA VAL A 128 -6.31 2.79 8.88
C VAL A 128 -4.94 2.20 8.57
N LEU A 129 -3.90 2.80 9.13
CA LEU A 129 -2.56 2.24 9.23
C LEU A 129 -2.09 2.48 10.67
N CYS A 130 -1.95 1.41 11.43
CA CYS A 130 -1.50 1.50 12.82
C CYS A 130 -0.76 0.23 13.24
N GLU A 131 0.06 0.35 14.28
CA GLU A 131 0.65 -0.78 14.96
C GLU A 131 -0.32 -1.35 16.01
N LEU A 132 -0.41 -2.67 16.08
CA LEU A 132 -1.18 -3.39 17.10
C LEU A 132 -0.29 -3.95 18.23
N GLY A 133 1.01 -3.62 18.22
CA GLY A 133 2.03 -4.15 19.12
C GLY A 133 2.79 -5.34 18.53
N GLU A 134 3.97 -5.61 19.10
CA GLU A 134 4.86 -6.73 18.71
C GLU A 134 5.23 -6.75 17.22
N GLY A 135 5.33 -5.57 16.57
CA GLY A 135 5.65 -5.44 15.14
C GLY A 135 4.52 -5.89 14.21
N LEU A 136 3.30 -6.05 14.73
CA LEU A 136 2.14 -6.36 13.93
C LEU A 136 1.42 -5.07 13.51
N GLN A 137 1.34 -4.83 12.23
CA GLN A 137 0.68 -3.66 11.63
C GLN A 137 -0.70 -4.03 11.12
N GLN A 138 -1.68 -3.15 11.35
CA GLN A 138 -2.99 -3.24 10.73
C GLN A 138 -3.09 -2.24 9.58
N VAL A 139 -3.45 -2.74 8.41
CA VAL A 139 -3.80 -1.94 7.24
C VAL A 139 -5.26 -2.20 6.88
N ILE A 140 -6.06 -1.13 6.79
CA ILE A 140 -7.40 -1.19 6.20
C ILE A 140 -7.41 -0.29 4.98
N GLU A 141 -7.60 -0.89 3.81
CA GLU A 141 -7.51 -0.21 2.53
C GLU A 141 -8.48 -0.79 1.49
N THR A 142 -8.73 -0.05 0.41
CA THR A 142 -9.30 -0.63 -0.81
C THR A 142 -8.18 -1.02 -1.76
N THR A 143 -7.71 -2.26 -1.64
CA THR A 143 -6.59 -2.82 -2.41
C THR A 143 -6.77 -2.58 -3.91
N GLY A 144 -5.92 -1.71 -4.49
CA GLY A 144 -5.95 -1.39 -5.91
C GLY A 144 -7.28 -0.85 -6.43
N GLY A 145 -8.06 -0.16 -5.59
CA GLY A 145 -9.35 0.35 -5.99
C GLY A 145 -10.44 -0.71 -6.11
N SER A 146 -10.27 -1.84 -5.42
CA SER A 146 -11.34 -2.80 -5.17
C SER A 146 -12.63 -2.08 -4.73
N PRO A 147 -13.81 -2.57 -5.05
CA PRO A 147 -15.05 -2.04 -4.48
C PRO A 147 -15.19 -2.32 -2.98
N LEU A 148 -14.37 -3.22 -2.44
CA LEU A 148 -14.40 -3.63 -1.04
C LEU A 148 -13.11 -3.24 -0.34
N ALA A 149 -13.25 -2.60 0.82
CA ALA A 149 -12.14 -2.44 1.75
C ALA A 149 -11.74 -3.81 2.33
N ALA A 150 -10.45 -4.01 2.53
CA ALA A 150 -9.87 -5.20 3.13
C ALA A 150 -9.05 -4.83 4.35
N ARG A 151 -9.04 -5.71 5.35
CA ARG A 151 -8.09 -5.65 6.48
C ARG A 151 -6.97 -6.64 6.23
N ILE A 152 -5.76 -6.15 6.36
CA ILE A 152 -4.53 -6.92 6.24
C ILE A 152 -3.74 -6.71 7.53
N LEU A 153 -3.29 -7.80 8.12
CA LEU A 153 -2.34 -7.78 9.24
C LEU A 153 -0.97 -8.13 8.66
N LEU A 154 -0.03 -7.18 8.72
CA LEU A 154 1.34 -7.36 8.25
C LEU A 154 2.27 -7.58 9.44
N GLY A 155 3.14 -8.54 9.34
CA GLY A 155 4.13 -8.83 10.38
C GLY A 155 5.26 -9.71 9.87
N GLU A 156 6.32 -9.82 10.66
CA GLU A 156 7.52 -10.58 10.29
C GLU A 156 7.45 -12.07 10.68
N SER A 157 6.37 -12.49 11.32
CA SER A 157 6.20 -13.91 11.64
C SER A 157 5.98 -14.74 10.38
N ASP A 158 6.64 -15.91 10.28
CA ASP A 158 6.51 -16.85 9.16
C ASP A 158 7.08 -16.35 7.83
N LEU A 159 8.20 -15.60 7.88
CA LEU A 159 8.90 -15.13 6.68
C LEU A 159 9.31 -16.27 5.72
N GLY A 160 9.42 -17.51 6.22
CA GLY A 160 9.62 -18.70 5.37
C GLY A 160 8.49 -18.98 4.39
N SER A 161 7.32 -18.33 4.53
CA SER A 161 6.21 -18.44 3.58
C SER A 161 6.29 -17.45 2.41
N VAL A 162 7.25 -16.52 2.42
CA VAL A 162 7.53 -15.59 1.32
C VAL A 162 8.17 -16.37 0.17
N THR A 163 7.62 -16.25 -1.02
CA THR A 163 8.04 -17.05 -2.19
C THR A 163 9.02 -16.32 -3.11
N THR A 164 9.15 -15.01 -2.93
CA THR A 164 10.11 -14.20 -3.69
C THR A 164 11.49 -14.20 -3.03
N ASP A 165 12.54 -14.27 -3.84
CA ASP A 165 13.90 -14.22 -3.37
C ASP A 165 14.39 -12.78 -3.17
N PRO A 166 15.30 -12.53 -2.20
CA PRO A 166 16.00 -11.26 -2.08
C PRO A 166 16.93 -11.04 -3.27
N ASP A 167 16.97 -9.81 -3.78
CA ASP A 167 17.98 -9.38 -4.74
C ASP A 167 19.08 -8.63 -3.99
N GLN A 168 20.30 -9.17 -4.04
CA GLN A 168 21.47 -8.60 -3.33
C GLN A 168 21.90 -7.23 -3.87
N ALA A 169 21.43 -6.86 -5.06
CA ALA A 169 21.67 -5.52 -5.61
C ALA A 169 20.87 -4.43 -4.89
N PHE A 170 19.91 -4.80 -4.04
CA PHE A 170 19.11 -3.88 -3.22
C PHE A 170 19.49 -4.01 -1.75
N PRO A 171 20.26 -3.04 -1.20
CA PRO A 171 20.77 -3.14 0.17
C PRO A 171 19.69 -3.02 1.24
N VAL A 172 18.59 -2.31 0.95
CA VAL A 172 17.47 -2.13 1.88
C VAL A 172 16.27 -2.96 1.41
N GLN A 173 15.73 -3.75 2.31
CA GLN A 173 14.57 -4.60 2.04
C GLN A 173 13.55 -4.51 3.16
N TRP A 174 12.28 -4.40 2.77
CA TRP A 174 11.15 -4.49 3.67
C TRP A 174 10.32 -5.72 3.30
N VAL A 175 10.22 -6.68 4.25
CA VAL A 175 9.56 -7.96 4.03
C VAL A 175 8.57 -8.20 5.14
N ALA A 176 7.32 -8.51 4.79
CA ALA A 176 6.30 -8.88 5.75
C ALA A 176 5.33 -9.93 5.20
N VAL A 177 4.71 -10.67 6.09
CA VAL A 177 3.68 -11.66 5.75
C VAL A 177 2.31 -11.09 6.06
N GLY A 178 1.45 -11.08 5.06
CA GLY A 178 0.07 -10.61 5.15
C GLY A 178 -0.88 -11.72 5.62
N ARG A 179 -1.68 -11.41 6.64
CA ARG A 179 -2.70 -12.32 7.20
C ARG A 179 -4.06 -11.64 7.22
N SER A 180 -5.11 -12.43 7.10
CA SER A 180 -6.45 -12.00 7.45
C SER A 180 -6.64 -12.01 8.98
N LYS A 181 -7.69 -11.40 9.48
CA LYS A 181 -8.03 -11.42 10.92
C LYS A 181 -8.15 -12.85 11.50
N ALA A 182 -8.48 -13.82 10.67
CA ALA A 182 -8.53 -15.24 11.06
C ALA A 182 -7.14 -15.90 11.19
N GLY A 183 -6.08 -15.23 10.79
CA GLY A 183 -4.68 -15.59 11.05
C GLY A 183 -4.06 -16.57 10.07
N ARG A 184 -4.53 -17.78 9.89
CA ARG A 184 -3.82 -18.83 9.13
C ARG A 184 -4.70 -19.46 8.06
N PRO A 185 -4.12 -19.87 6.90
CA PRO A 185 -2.75 -19.66 6.43
C PRO A 185 -2.49 -18.20 6.01
N PRO A 186 -1.21 -17.80 5.77
CA PRO A 186 -0.89 -16.48 5.25
C PRO A 186 -1.66 -16.17 3.96
N ALA A 187 -2.31 -15.02 3.92
CA ALA A 187 -3.09 -14.58 2.76
C ALA A 187 -2.18 -14.03 1.64
N GLY A 188 -0.96 -13.58 1.99
CA GLY A 188 0.00 -13.02 1.05
C GLY A 188 1.29 -12.65 1.75
N ALA A 189 2.15 -11.93 1.03
CA ALA A 189 3.39 -11.35 1.56
C ALA A 189 3.76 -10.12 0.75
N ILE A 190 4.66 -9.33 1.27
CA ILE A 190 5.33 -8.25 0.56
C ILE A 190 6.85 -8.45 0.63
N ARG A 191 7.54 -8.06 -0.43
CA ARG A 191 8.97 -7.82 -0.46
C ARG A 191 9.21 -6.55 -1.27
N HIS A 192 9.51 -5.47 -0.57
CA HIS A 192 9.88 -4.20 -1.18
C HIS A 192 11.38 -4.00 -1.02
N GLN A 193 12.04 -3.57 -2.08
CA GLN A 193 13.48 -3.50 -2.18
C GLN A 193 13.88 -2.13 -2.69
N PHE A 194 14.83 -1.48 -2.01
CA PHE A 194 15.21 -0.10 -2.24
C PHE A 194 16.70 -0.04 -2.49
N ARG A 195 17.10 0.79 -3.46
CA ARG A 195 18.49 1.05 -3.80
C ARG A 195 18.65 2.48 -4.27
N ASP A 196 19.51 3.21 -3.60
CA ASP A 196 19.98 4.50 -4.09
C ASP A 196 21.06 4.34 -5.14
N GLU A 197 21.10 5.26 -6.08
CA GLU A 197 22.05 5.31 -7.20
C GLU A 197 22.70 6.72 -7.26
N PRO A 198 23.86 6.90 -7.91
CA PRO A 198 24.55 8.19 -7.92
C PRO A 198 23.68 9.37 -8.38
N ASP A 199 22.78 9.13 -9.34
CA ASP A 199 21.91 10.15 -9.94
C ASP A 199 20.42 9.91 -9.68
N GLY A 200 20.07 9.12 -8.63
CA GLY A 200 18.69 8.82 -8.34
C GLY A 200 18.50 7.54 -7.51
N PHE A 201 17.49 6.74 -7.83
CA PHE A 201 17.20 5.49 -7.13
C PHE A 201 16.36 4.53 -7.97
N THR A 202 16.37 3.26 -7.56
CA THR A 202 15.44 2.23 -8.04
C THR A 202 14.74 1.55 -6.85
N VAL A 203 13.42 1.36 -6.96
CA VAL A 203 12.60 0.64 -5.99
C VAL A 203 11.85 -0.49 -6.69
N ARG A 204 11.93 -1.68 -6.15
CA ARG A 204 11.15 -2.81 -6.61
C ARG A 204 10.10 -3.20 -5.58
N LEU A 205 8.84 -2.95 -5.89
CA LEU A 205 7.71 -3.25 -5.05
C LEU A 205 7.09 -4.58 -5.49
N THR A 206 7.04 -5.54 -4.58
CA THR A 206 6.45 -6.86 -4.87
C THR A 206 5.46 -7.23 -3.79
N GLY A 207 4.19 -7.45 -4.21
CA GLY A 207 3.17 -8.08 -3.41
C GLY A 207 2.92 -9.51 -3.89
N GLU A 208 2.78 -10.44 -2.97
CA GLU A 208 2.44 -11.84 -3.23
C GLU A 208 0.98 -12.09 -2.86
N PHE A 209 0.15 -12.37 -3.84
CA PHE A 209 -1.27 -12.66 -3.65
C PHE A 209 -1.56 -14.14 -3.88
N PRO A 210 -2.64 -14.71 -3.30
CA PRO A 210 -3.13 -16.03 -3.71
C PRO A 210 -3.30 -16.10 -5.23
N ILE A 211 -2.91 -17.21 -5.88
CA ILE A 211 -2.99 -17.31 -7.36
C ILE A 211 -4.42 -17.11 -7.90
N ALA A 212 -5.42 -17.40 -7.07
CA ALA A 212 -6.83 -17.21 -7.40
C ALA A 212 -7.29 -15.75 -7.36
N THR A 213 -6.43 -14.81 -6.91
CA THR A 213 -6.76 -13.38 -6.93
C THR A 213 -7.00 -12.91 -8.37
N PRO A 214 -8.10 -12.20 -8.64
CA PRO A 214 -8.43 -11.74 -9.99
C PRO A 214 -7.30 -10.90 -10.60
N PRO A 215 -6.90 -11.14 -11.87
CA PRO A 215 -5.86 -10.36 -12.54
C PRO A 215 -6.16 -8.85 -12.59
N SER A 216 -7.44 -8.47 -12.67
CA SER A 216 -7.85 -7.06 -12.66
C SER A 216 -7.52 -6.36 -11.34
N LEU A 217 -7.64 -7.07 -10.21
CA LEU A 217 -7.27 -6.54 -8.90
C LEU A 217 -5.75 -6.36 -8.81
N ILE A 218 -4.97 -7.32 -9.31
CA ILE A 218 -3.50 -7.20 -9.36
C ILE A 218 -3.07 -6.00 -10.21
N ARG A 219 -3.66 -5.81 -11.41
CA ARG A 219 -3.36 -4.65 -12.26
C ARG A 219 -3.68 -3.33 -11.56
N ALA A 220 -4.83 -3.25 -10.90
CA ALA A 220 -5.23 -2.06 -10.18
C ALA A 220 -4.33 -1.79 -8.95
N HIS A 221 -3.88 -2.85 -8.25
CA HIS A 221 -2.99 -2.70 -7.10
C HIS A 221 -1.59 -2.19 -7.48
N LYS A 222 -1.13 -2.40 -8.71
CA LYS A 222 0.11 -1.79 -9.20
C LYS A 222 0.06 -0.27 -9.19
N TRP A 223 -1.06 0.32 -9.58
CA TRP A 223 -1.27 1.75 -9.49
C TRP A 223 -1.32 2.27 -8.05
N HIS A 224 -1.90 1.48 -7.16
CA HIS A 224 -1.91 1.77 -5.73
C HIS A 224 -0.48 1.80 -5.17
N LEU A 225 0.33 0.76 -5.43
CA LEU A 225 1.74 0.73 -5.04
C LEU A 225 2.54 1.90 -5.62
N ALA A 226 2.34 2.24 -6.90
CA ALA A 226 3.00 3.38 -7.51
C ALA A 226 2.63 4.70 -6.84
N CYS A 227 1.36 4.88 -6.44
CA CYS A 227 0.88 6.06 -5.74
C CYS A 227 1.48 6.16 -4.34
N GLU A 228 1.26 5.16 -3.49
CA GLU A 228 1.64 5.22 -2.09
C GLU A 228 3.15 5.35 -1.90
N PHE A 229 3.95 4.56 -2.63
CA PHE A 229 5.40 4.60 -2.49
C PHE A 229 6.02 5.86 -3.10
N SER A 230 5.48 6.39 -4.20
CA SER A 230 5.93 7.70 -4.69
C SER A 230 5.68 8.80 -3.67
N ASN A 231 4.49 8.84 -3.05
CA ASN A 231 4.14 9.84 -2.04
C ASN A 231 4.99 9.69 -0.77
N TRP A 232 5.22 8.46 -0.26
CA TRP A 232 6.10 8.25 0.90
C TRP A 232 7.56 8.59 0.61
N ILE A 233 8.08 8.28 -0.59
CA ILE A 233 9.45 8.65 -0.98
C ILE A 233 9.57 10.18 -1.05
N GLU A 234 8.61 10.87 -1.65
CA GLU A 234 8.59 12.33 -1.69
C GLU A 234 8.55 12.92 -0.27
N ALA A 235 7.68 12.41 0.61
CA ALA A 235 7.59 12.84 2.00
C ALA A 235 8.87 12.57 2.82
N ALA A 236 9.54 11.44 2.58
CA ALA A 236 10.80 11.10 3.24
C ALA A 236 11.99 11.98 2.83
N ASN A 237 11.85 12.73 1.72
CA ASN A 237 12.87 13.61 1.16
C ASN A 237 12.50 15.10 1.27
N ALA A 238 11.36 15.45 1.88
CA ALA A 238 10.91 16.83 2.13
C ALA A 238 11.56 17.40 3.42
#